data_80168d8bac0329b1353ef80b663bb60d
#
_entry.id   80168d8bac0329b1353ef80b663bb60d
#
_cell.length_a   1.000
_cell.length_b   1.000
_cell.length_c   1.000
_cell.angle_alpha   90.00
_cell.angle_beta   90.00
_cell.angle_gamma   90.00
#
_symmetry.space_group_name_H-M   'P 1'
#
loop_
_entity.id
_entity.type
_entity.pdbx_description
1 polymer ?
#
loop_
_entity_poly.entity_id
_entity_poly.type
_entity_poly.pdbx_seq_one_letter_code
_entity_poly.pdbx_strand_id
1 'polypeptide(L)'
;GLVDIIPEKNADNSNNYQILTEEIVYRAGRTGGTFLHTSRTNPGKVKKTDVPKHLQDKYAEEKNDLTAEALKNLDFLGIDYMIPIGGDDTLSYGVRLYQEGFKVVAIPKTMDNDVPGTDYCIGFSTCVTRTISLTNSLRTIAGSHERFMVLEVFGRNAGFTAMLPTMAGAANRCVIPEYKFNIDHLTELLVKDRDANPSHYSVLLISEGAMYEGGEMVFKDRSTDSFGHAKLGGIGDLVSELIKVLSPRYNKGKTVDVINQKLGYMVRGGDP
;
A
#
# COMPACT_ATOMS: atom_id res chain seq x y z
N GLY A 1 -13.59 14.50 -10.01
CA GLY A 1 -12.67 15.56 -9.66
C GLY A 1 -12.16 16.35 -10.84
N LEU A 2 -10.84 16.46 -10.99
CA LEU A 2 -10.22 17.42 -11.92
C LEU A 2 -10.71 17.32 -13.39
N VAL A 3 -10.96 16.12 -13.92
CA VAL A 3 -11.48 15.92 -15.29
C VAL A 3 -13.00 16.02 -15.39
N ASP A 4 -13.70 16.02 -14.24
CA ASP A 4 -15.16 16.09 -14.19
C ASP A 4 -15.68 17.54 -14.17
N ILE A 5 -14.79 18.51 -14.03
CA ILE A 5 -15.14 19.93 -14.10
C ILE A 5 -15.73 20.23 -15.47
N ILE A 6 -16.87 20.90 -15.48
CA ILE A 6 -17.48 21.47 -16.69
C ILE A 6 -17.10 22.93 -16.72
N PRO A 7 -16.23 23.37 -17.67
CA PRO A 7 -15.68 24.73 -17.69
C PRO A 7 -16.67 25.75 -18.30
N GLU A 8 -17.89 25.78 -17.73
CA GLU A 8 -18.95 26.68 -18.09
C GLU A 8 -19.41 27.50 -16.88
N LYS A 9 -19.65 28.79 -17.04
CA LYS A 9 -19.91 29.74 -15.95
C LYS A 9 -21.08 29.36 -15.05
N ASN A 10 -22.08 28.66 -15.57
CA ASN A 10 -23.30 28.28 -14.83
C ASN A 10 -23.38 26.79 -14.54
N ALA A 11 -22.33 26.01 -14.80
CA ALA A 11 -22.31 24.59 -14.53
C ALA A 11 -22.15 24.33 -13.03
N ASP A 12 -22.88 23.33 -12.52
CA ASP A 12 -22.71 22.89 -11.14
C ASP A 12 -21.48 21.97 -11.02
N ASN A 13 -20.43 22.51 -10.42
CA ASN A 13 -19.19 21.80 -10.12
C ASN A 13 -19.01 21.57 -8.61
N SER A 14 -20.03 21.74 -7.79
CA SER A 14 -19.96 21.68 -6.32
C SER A 14 -19.42 20.35 -5.78
N ASN A 15 -19.60 19.25 -6.51
CA ASN A 15 -19.09 17.93 -6.15
C ASN A 15 -17.66 17.65 -6.63
N ASN A 16 -17.06 18.55 -7.42
CA ASN A 16 -15.78 18.32 -8.09
C ASN A 16 -14.61 19.05 -7.41
N TYR A 17 -14.89 20.10 -6.66
CA TYR A 17 -13.90 20.82 -5.87
C TYR A 17 -14.51 21.42 -4.61
N GLN A 18 -13.67 21.79 -3.66
CA GLN A 18 -14.06 22.44 -2.42
C GLN A 18 -13.09 23.56 -2.08
N ILE A 19 -13.64 24.76 -1.83
CA ILE A 19 -12.86 25.86 -1.30
C ILE A 19 -12.63 25.58 0.19
N LEU A 20 -11.35 25.52 0.58
CA LEU A 20 -10.95 25.29 1.97
C LEU A 20 -10.95 26.60 2.75
N THR A 21 -11.66 26.62 3.88
CA THR A 21 -11.63 27.71 4.85
C THR A 21 -10.79 27.30 6.07
N GLU A 22 -10.35 28.24 6.88
CA GLU A 22 -9.63 27.97 8.13
C GLU A 22 -10.43 27.04 9.05
N GLU A 23 -11.74 27.21 9.15
CA GLU A 23 -12.62 26.38 9.98
C GLU A 23 -12.61 24.91 9.52
N ILE A 24 -12.67 24.68 8.22
CA ILE A 24 -12.61 23.31 7.63
C ILE A 24 -11.26 22.68 7.91
N VAL A 25 -10.17 23.40 7.64
CA VAL A 25 -8.79 22.90 7.77
C VAL A 25 -8.43 22.63 9.23
N TYR A 26 -8.90 23.47 10.16
CA TYR A 26 -8.65 23.29 11.58
C TYR A 26 -9.12 21.94 12.12
N ARG A 27 -10.24 21.42 11.60
CA ARG A 27 -10.78 20.11 12.00
C ARG A 27 -10.04 18.96 11.33
N ALA A 28 -9.59 19.16 10.09
CA ALA A 28 -8.95 18.12 9.29
C ALA A 28 -7.65 17.58 9.92
N GLY A 29 -6.87 18.43 10.60
CA GLY A 29 -5.62 18.05 11.24
C GLY A 29 -5.74 17.11 12.45
N ARG A 30 -6.96 16.82 12.90
CA ARG A 30 -7.23 15.95 14.06
C ARG A 30 -7.84 14.60 13.68
N THR A 31 -7.96 14.33 12.40
CA THR A 31 -8.51 13.07 11.89
C THR A 31 -7.53 12.41 10.93
N GLY A 32 -7.36 11.10 11.05
CA GLY A 32 -6.56 10.34 10.10
C GLY A 32 -7.25 10.23 8.73
N GLY A 33 -6.52 9.77 7.74
CA GLY A 33 -7.01 9.61 6.38
C GLY A 33 -6.84 10.87 5.53
N THR A 34 -7.72 11.08 4.57
CA THR A 34 -7.72 12.27 3.71
C THR A 34 -9.06 12.98 3.71
N PHE A 35 -9.05 14.24 4.07
CA PHE A 35 -10.24 15.08 4.11
C PHE A 35 -10.84 15.31 2.70
N LEU A 36 -9.98 15.45 1.69
CA LEU A 36 -10.39 15.69 0.31
C LEU A 36 -10.79 14.40 -0.45
N HIS A 37 -10.84 13.27 0.23
CA HIS A 37 -11.04 11.94 -0.35
C HIS A 37 -9.92 11.53 -1.33
N THR A 38 -10.05 10.36 -1.92
CA THR A 38 -9.04 9.81 -2.83
C THR A 38 -9.67 9.49 -4.17
N SER A 39 -9.06 9.99 -5.25
CA SER A 39 -9.36 9.55 -6.62
C SER A 39 -8.33 8.52 -7.05
N ARG A 40 -8.79 7.51 -7.80
CA ARG A 40 -7.92 6.55 -8.50
C ARG A 40 -7.93 6.76 -10.02
N THR A 41 -8.36 7.93 -10.46
CA THR A 41 -8.34 8.30 -11.88
C THR A 41 -7.01 8.94 -12.21
N ASN A 42 -6.28 8.37 -13.18
CA ASN A 42 -5.14 9.03 -13.80
C ASN A 42 -5.63 9.77 -15.04
N PRO A 43 -5.62 11.12 -15.07
CA PRO A 43 -6.13 11.88 -16.21
C PRO A 43 -5.39 11.62 -17.51
N GLY A 44 -4.13 11.18 -17.47
CA GLY A 44 -3.36 10.78 -18.66
C GLY A 44 -3.71 9.39 -19.20
N LYS A 45 -4.57 8.59 -18.50
CA LYS A 45 -4.89 7.19 -18.88
C LYS A 45 -6.30 6.81 -18.45
N VAL A 46 -7.30 7.61 -18.82
CA VAL A 46 -8.71 7.39 -18.44
C VAL A 46 -9.32 6.31 -19.31
N LYS A 47 -9.91 5.28 -18.70
CA LYS A 47 -10.65 4.25 -19.44
C LYS A 47 -11.91 4.85 -20.06
N LYS A 48 -12.34 4.31 -21.19
CA LYS A 48 -13.56 4.75 -21.87
C LYS A 48 -14.79 4.83 -20.96
N THR A 49 -14.93 3.86 -20.06
CA THR A 49 -16.04 3.79 -19.08
C THR A 49 -15.99 4.90 -18.03
N ASP A 50 -14.83 5.47 -17.80
CA ASP A 50 -14.56 6.46 -16.76
C ASP A 50 -14.44 7.88 -17.32
N VAL A 51 -14.59 8.04 -18.63
CA VAL A 51 -14.63 9.36 -19.29
C VAL A 51 -15.90 10.10 -18.86
N PRO A 52 -15.78 11.35 -18.36
CA PRO A 52 -16.93 12.18 -17.98
C PRO A 52 -17.94 12.32 -19.11
N LYS A 53 -19.24 12.31 -18.78
CA LYS A 53 -20.33 12.31 -19.78
C LYS A 53 -20.21 13.43 -20.82
N HIS A 54 -19.81 14.62 -20.40
CA HIS A 54 -19.65 15.79 -21.28
C HIS A 54 -18.43 15.69 -22.23
N LEU A 55 -17.56 14.69 -22.04
CA LEU A 55 -16.37 14.47 -22.86
C LEU A 55 -16.43 13.19 -23.70
N GLN A 56 -17.48 12.35 -23.55
CA GLN A 56 -17.55 11.03 -24.18
C GLN A 56 -17.52 11.08 -25.70
N ASP A 57 -18.10 12.11 -26.30
CA ASP A 57 -18.10 12.28 -27.77
C ASP A 57 -16.69 12.58 -28.31
N LYS A 58 -15.83 13.18 -27.49
CA LYS A 58 -14.48 13.57 -27.86
C LYS A 58 -13.45 12.47 -27.57
N TYR A 59 -13.67 11.66 -26.52
CA TYR A 59 -12.74 10.67 -26.01
C TYR A 59 -13.39 9.28 -26.02
N ALA A 60 -13.36 8.62 -27.18
CA ALA A 60 -14.04 7.35 -27.41
C ALA A 60 -13.13 6.11 -27.42
N GLU A 61 -11.82 6.28 -27.25
CA GLU A 61 -10.85 5.20 -27.24
C GLU A 61 -10.91 4.38 -25.94
N GLU A 62 -10.37 3.16 -25.94
CA GLU A 62 -10.30 2.30 -24.74
C GLU A 62 -9.52 2.97 -23.60
N LYS A 63 -8.46 3.73 -23.94
CA LYS A 63 -7.68 4.57 -23.01
C LYS A 63 -7.48 5.95 -23.60
N ASN A 64 -7.82 6.96 -22.84
CA ASN A 64 -7.82 8.36 -23.27
C ASN A 64 -6.90 9.21 -22.40
N ASP A 65 -6.16 10.13 -23.03
CA ASP A 65 -5.40 11.16 -22.32
C ASP A 65 -6.23 12.45 -22.25
N LEU A 66 -6.72 12.74 -21.03
CA LEU A 66 -7.52 13.93 -20.73
C LEU A 66 -6.67 15.05 -20.10
N THR A 67 -5.35 15.01 -20.25
CA THR A 67 -4.45 16.02 -19.65
C THR A 67 -4.76 17.43 -20.15
N ALA A 68 -5.09 17.56 -21.44
CA ALA A 68 -5.49 18.87 -22.00
C ALA A 68 -6.77 19.43 -21.36
N GLU A 69 -7.74 18.57 -21.04
CA GLU A 69 -8.97 18.99 -20.35
C GLU A 69 -8.67 19.32 -18.87
N ALA A 70 -7.79 18.55 -18.23
CA ALA A 70 -7.36 18.85 -16.86
C ALA A 70 -6.71 20.25 -16.78
N LEU A 71 -5.85 20.60 -17.71
CA LEU A 71 -5.21 21.92 -17.77
C LEU A 71 -6.23 23.05 -18.00
N LYS A 72 -7.19 22.87 -18.92
CA LYS A 72 -8.29 23.82 -19.13
C LYS A 72 -9.14 24.02 -17.88
N ASN A 73 -9.40 22.94 -17.14
CA ASN A 73 -10.18 22.99 -15.91
C ASN A 73 -9.43 23.72 -14.79
N LEU A 74 -8.10 23.55 -14.71
CA LEU A 74 -7.25 24.30 -13.77
C LEU A 74 -7.26 25.81 -14.08
N ASP A 75 -7.13 26.16 -15.35
CA ASP A 75 -7.22 27.57 -15.82
C ASP A 75 -8.61 28.16 -15.53
N PHE A 76 -9.68 27.45 -15.86
CA PHE A 76 -11.06 27.87 -15.57
C PHE A 76 -11.31 28.12 -14.09
N LEU A 77 -10.72 27.29 -13.20
CA LEU A 77 -10.81 27.44 -11.75
C LEU A 77 -9.88 28.53 -11.18
N GLY A 78 -9.01 29.12 -12.01
CA GLY A 78 -8.02 30.11 -11.58
C GLY A 78 -6.94 29.51 -10.66
N ILE A 79 -6.55 28.25 -10.87
CA ILE A 79 -5.56 27.57 -10.07
C ILE A 79 -4.17 27.73 -10.69
N ASP A 80 -3.28 28.45 -10.02
CA ASP A 80 -1.92 28.71 -10.48
C ASP A 80 -0.90 27.63 -10.11
N TYR A 81 -1.16 26.88 -9.03
CA TYR A 81 -0.24 25.87 -8.47
C TYR A 81 -1.02 24.63 -8.05
N MET A 82 -0.43 23.46 -8.22
CA MET A 82 -0.98 22.21 -7.72
C MET A 82 -0.03 21.54 -6.74
N ILE A 83 -0.61 21.01 -5.65
CA ILE A 83 0.10 20.15 -4.69
C ILE A 83 -0.53 18.78 -4.70
N PRO A 84 -0.11 17.85 -5.60
CA PRO A 84 -0.57 16.48 -5.56
C PRO A 84 0.04 15.75 -4.36
N ILE A 85 -0.82 15.11 -3.57
CA ILE A 85 -0.44 14.35 -2.38
C ILE A 85 -0.80 12.89 -2.62
N GLY A 86 0.19 12.02 -2.77
CA GLY A 86 -0.07 10.61 -3.06
C GLY A 86 1.18 9.76 -3.24
N GLY A 87 0.96 8.53 -3.67
CA GLY A 87 2.01 7.59 -4.02
C GLY A 87 2.56 7.82 -5.43
N ASP A 88 3.38 6.88 -5.88
CA ASP A 88 4.10 6.94 -7.15
C ASP A 88 3.22 7.31 -8.36
N ASP A 89 2.06 6.69 -8.49
CA ASP A 89 1.12 6.99 -9.58
C ASP A 89 0.63 8.45 -9.59
N THR A 90 0.35 9.01 -8.40
CA THR A 90 -0.09 10.40 -8.27
C THR A 90 1.06 11.36 -8.59
N LEU A 91 2.25 11.03 -8.11
CA LEU A 91 3.44 11.86 -8.30
C LEU A 91 3.90 11.84 -9.76
N SER A 92 3.82 10.69 -10.44
CA SER A 92 4.14 10.57 -11.88
C SER A 92 3.21 11.43 -12.74
N TYR A 93 1.92 11.53 -12.39
CA TYR A 93 1.03 12.46 -13.06
C TYR A 93 1.36 13.93 -12.75
N GLY A 94 1.81 14.23 -11.54
CA GLY A 94 2.37 15.55 -11.19
C GLY A 94 3.55 15.94 -12.07
N VAL A 95 4.48 15.00 -12.33
CA VAL A 95 5.58 15.19 -13.27
C VAL A 95 5.07 15.49 -14.68
N ARG A 96 4.03 14.77 -15.14
CA ARG A 96 3.42 15.03 -16.45
C ARG A 96 2.85 16.46 -16.54
N LEU A 97 2.13 16.93 -15.53
CA LEU A 97 1.61 18.30 -15.50
C LEU A 97 2.73 19.35 -15.52
N TYR A 98 3.82 19.10 -14.78
CA TYR A 98 5.01 19.95 -14.81
C TYR A 98 5.63 20.03 -16.22
N GLN A 99 5.74 18.90 -16.93
CA GLN A 99 6.23 18.85 -18.31
C GLN A 99 5.34 19.63 -19.29
N GLU A 100 4.05 19.71 -19.04
CA GLU A 100 3.09 20.55 -19.78
C GLU A 100 3.16 22.04 -19.38
N GLY A 101 4.09 22.42 -18.49
CA GLY A 101 4.32 23.79 -18.05
C GLY A 101 3.49 24.24 -16.85
N PHE A 102 2.71 23.34 -16.22
CA PHE A 102 1.96 23.69 -15.01
C PHE A 102 2.84 23.63 -13.76
N LYS A 103 2.65 24.57 -12.81
CA LYS A 103 3.45 24.63 -11.59
C LYS A 103 3.00 23.59 -10.57
N VAL A 104 3.89 22.66 -10.23
CA VAL A 104 3.59 21.52 -9.35
C VAL A 104 4.63 21.41 -8.24
N VAL A 105 4.15 21.19 -7.00
CA VAL A 105 4.97 20.77 -5.86
C VAL A 105 4.35 19.50 -5.28
N ALA A 106 5.01 18.36 -5.44
CA ALA A 106 4.48 17.06 -5.06
C ALA A 106 4.83 16.69 -3.61
N ILE A 107 3.88 16.06 -2.90
CA ILE A 107 4.08 15.55 -1.53
C ILE A 107 3.90 14.02 -1.54
N PRO A 108 4.97 13.25 -1.25
CA PRO A 108 4.90 11.80 -1.22
C PRO A 108 4.09 11.29 -0.02
N LYS A 109 3.05 10.52 -0.30
CA LYS A 109 2.17 9.88 0.68
C LYS A 109 1.93 8.43 0.27
N THR A 110 2.71 7.55 0.86
CA THR A 110 2.58 6.10 0.73
C THR A 110 3.11 5.44 2.00
N MET A 111 2.59 4.27 2.34
CA MET A 111 3.11 3.49 3.45
C MET A 111 4.33 2.64 3.08
N ASP A 112 4.57 2.42 1.80
CA ASP A 112 5.67 1.56 1.32
C ASP A 112 7.04 2.23 1.41
N ASN A 113 7.06 3.58 1.53
CA ASN A 113 8.26 4.40 1.60
C ASN A 113 9.24 4.18 0.43
N ASP A 114 8.69 3.98 -0.75
CA ASP A 114 9.42 3.60 -1.97
C ASP A 114 9.57 4.75 -2.99
N VAL A 115 9.24 5.97 -2.59
CA VAL A 115 9.37 7.17 -3.44
C VAL A 115 10.79 7.73 -3.35
N PRO A 116 11.55 7.78 -4.47
CA PRO A 116 12.89 8.35 -4.47
C PRO A 116 12.90 9.85 -4.11
N GLY A 117 13.96 10.29 -3.42
CA GLY A 117 14.17 11.70 -3.10
C GLY A 117 13.53 12.17 -1.78
N THR A 118 12.96 11.26 -1.01
CA THR A 118 12.51 11.51 0.36
C THR A 118 12.96 10.40 1.29
N ASP A 119 13.28 10.73 2.54
CA ASP A 119 13.61 9.74 3.57
C ASP A 119 12.35 9.08 4.13
N TYR A 120 11.26 9.85 4.27
CA TYR A 120 10.00 9.39 4.83
C TYR A 120 8.80 9.91 4.04
N CYS A 121 7.94 8.98 3.61
CA CYS A 121 6.64 9.30 3.05
C CYS A 121 5.59 9.45 4.14
N ILE A 122 4.60 10.33 3.94
CA ILE A 122 3.44 10.44 4.84
C ILE A 122 2.70 9.10 4.89
N GLY A 123 2.43 8.61 6.10
CA GLY A 123 1.76 7.32 6.35
C GLY A 123 2.71 6.15 6.64
N PHE A 124 4.00 6.24 6.31
CA PHE A 124 4.96 5.18 6.55
C PHE A 124 5.17 4.90 8.05
N SER A 125 5.47 5.93 8.84
CA SER A 125 5.67 5.77 10.30
C SER A 125 4.41 5.23 10.99
N THR A 126 3.22 5.66 10.55
CA THR A 126 1.95 5.10 11.03
C THR A 126 1.85 3.61 10.73
N CYS A 127 2.18 3.20 9.51
CA CYS A 127 2.16 1.78 9.11
C CYS A 127 3.11 0.95 9.98
N VAL A 128 4.35 1.40 10.18
CA VAL A 128 5.34 0.70 11.02
C VAL A 128 4.85 0.58 12.47
N THR A 129 4.38 1.67 13.08
CA THR A 129 3.90 1.68 14.47
C THR A 129 2.68 0.78 14.65
N ARG A 130 1.72 0.83 13.73
CA ARG A 130 0.54 -0.04 13.77
C ARG A 130 0.90 -1.51 13.58
N THR A 131 1.84 -1.81 12.69
CA THR A 131 2.35 -3.18 12.49
C THR A 131 2.98 -3.71 13.77
N ILE A 132 3.81 -2.93 14.46
CA ILE A 132 4.40 -3.29 15.76
C ILE A 132 3.30 -3.57 16.79
N SER A 133 2.34 -2.66 16.94
CA SER A 133 1.26 -2.78 17.91
C SER A 133 0.39 -4.03 17.68
N LEU A 134 -0.03 -4.25 16.43
CA LEU A 134 -0.84 -5.42 16.07
C LEU A 134 -0.06 -6.73 16.23
N THR A 135 1.21 -6.75 15.85
CA THR A 135 2.08 -7.93 16.04
C THR A 135 2.21 -8.27 17.53
N ASN A 136 2.43 -7.28 18.39
CA ASN A 136 2.51 -7.48 19.83
C ASN A 136 1.19 -8.00 20.42
N SER A 137 0.06 -7.50 19.96
CA SER A 137 -1.25 -7.98 20.39
C SER A 137 -1.51 -9.44 20.02
N LEU A 138 -1.09 -9.85 18.81
CA LEU A 138 -1.27 -11.22 18.32
C LEU A 138 -0.25 -12.20 18.90
N ARG A 139 0.90 -11.72 19.37
CA ARG A 139 1.98 -12.54 19.92
C ARG A 139 1.52 -13.39 21.10
N THR A 140 0.61 -12.88 21.93
CA THR A 140 0.07 -13.62 23.10
C THR A 140 -0.66 -14.89 22.68
N ILE A 141 -1.36 -14.86 21.55
CA ILE A 141 -2.06 -16.02 20.99
C ILE A 141 -1.04 -17.05 20.49
N ALA A 142 0.02 -16.60 19.81
CA ALA A 142 1.08 -17.49 19.33
C ALA A 142 1.76 -18.24 20.47
N GLY A 143 2.08 -17.55 21.56
CA GLY A 143 2.67 -18.15 22.77
C GLY A 143 1.71 -19.11 23.48
N SER A 144 0.45 -18.74 23.63
CA SER A 144 -0.56 -19.63 24.26
C SER A 144 -0.75 -20.96 23.56
N HIS A 145 -0.51 -21.01 22.24
CA HIS A 145 -0.68 -22.22 21.41
C HIS A 145 0.63 -22.81 20.91
N GLU A 146 1.78 -22.24 21.28
CA GLU A 146 3.13 -22.68 20.89
C GLU A 146 3.30 -22.82 19.37
N ARG A 147 2.80 -21.84 18.59
CA ARG A 147 2.69 -21.87 17.12
C ARG A 147 3.67 -20.94 16.43
N PHE A 148 3.86 -21.16 15.14
CA PHE A 148 4.37 -20.11 14.27
C PHE A 148 3.27 -19.07 14.02
N MET A 149 3.67 -17.82 13.89
CA MET A 149 2.81 -16.73 13.48
C MET A 149 3.38 -16.10 12.21
N VAL A 150 2.60 -16.09 11.15
CA VAL A 150 2.91 -15.45 9.88
C VAL A 150 1.99 -14.26 9.70
N LEU A 151 2.54 -13.07 9.60
CA LEU A 151 1.79 -11.82 9.39
C LEU A 151 2.14 -11.22 8.03
N GLU A 152 1.19 -11.25 7.11
CA GLU A 152 1.33 -10.61 5.81
C GLU A 152 1.07 -9.10 5.94
N VAL A 153 2.03 -8.30 5.51
CA VAL A 153 1.99 -6.82 5.51
C VAL A 153 2.10 -6.29 4.09
N PHE A 154 1.77 -5.02 3.90
CA PHE A 154 2.01 -4.35 2.63
C PHE A 154 3.51 -4.29 2.30
N GLY A 155 3.84 -3.94 1.09
CA GLY A 155 5.19 -3.86 0.55
C GLY A 155 5.28 -4.65 -0.75
N ARG A 156 4.88 -3.99 -1.86
CA ARG A 156 4.90 -4.60 -3.19
C ARG A 156 6.32 -4.76 -3.71
N ASN A 157 7.08 -3.66 -3.70
CA ASN A 157 8.42 -3.57 -4.26
C ASN A 157 9.48 -3.24 -3.20
N ALA A 158 9.04 -2.76 -2.03
CA ALA A 158 9.90 -2.35 -0.91
C ALA A 158 9.46 -3.05 0.38
N GLY A 159 10.42 -3.63 1.10
CA GLY A 159 10.18 -4.43 2.30
C GLY A 159 10.23 -3.67 3.62
N PHE A 160 10.26 -2.34 3.61
CA PHE A 160 10.39 -1.53 4.82
C PHE A 160 9.32 -1.79 5.87
N THR A 161 8.07 -2.07 5.42
CA THR A 161 6.92 -2.34 6.30
C THR A 161 7.01 -3.66 7.05
N ALA A 162 7.81 -4.62 6.58
CA ALA A 162 8.15 -5.86 7.29
C ALA A 162 9.47 -5.72 8.07
N MET A 163 10.47 -5.08 7.45
CA MET A 163 11.83 -5.00 7.99
C MET A 163 11.90 -4.13 9.24
N LEU A 164 11.35 -2.90 9.23
CA LEU A 164 11.49 -2.00 10.37
C LEU A 164 10.76 -2.49 11.63
N PRO A 165 9.52 -3.03 11.57
CA PRO A 165 8.92 -3.64 12.74
C PRO A 165 9.72 -4.84 13.28
N THR A 166 10.34 -5.63 12.39
CA THR A 166 11.21 -6.74 12.80
C THR A 166 12.47 -6.23 13.51
N MET A 167 13.13 -5.21 12.97
CA MET A 167 14.29 -4.56 13.60
C MET A 167 13.92 -3.94 14.96
N ALA A 168 12.71 -3.45 15.13
CA ALA A 168 12.18 -2.96 16.41
C ALA A 168 11.79 -4.09 17.39
N GLY A 169 12.05 -5.34 17.06
CA GLY A 169 11.78 -6.49 17.93
C GLY A 169 10.35 -7.02 17.90
N ALA A 170 9.51 -6.58 16.96
CA ALA A 170 8.14 -7.07 16.85
C ALA A 170 8.07 -8.49 16.29
N ALA A 171 9.03 -8.92 15.49
CA ALA A 171 9.08 -10.26 14.91
C ALA A 171 10.49 -10.86 15.01
N ASN A 172 10.60 -12.19 14.91
CA ASN A 172 11.87 -12.88 14.87
C ASN A 172 12.54 -12.77 13.50
N ARG A 173 11.73 -12.85 12.44
CA ARG A 173 12.19 -12.84 11.05
C ARG A 173 11.28 -11.98 10.18
N CYS A 174 11.84 -11.50 9.06
CA CYS A 174 11.05 -10.96 7.97
C CYS A 174 11.55 -11.49 6.62
N VAL A 175 10.65 -11.51 5.63
CA VAL A 175 10.97 -11.72 4.22
C VAL A 175 10.41 -10.56 3.40
N ILE A 176 11.22 -10.07 2.47
CA ILE A 176 11.01 -8.81 1.74
C ILE A 176 11.09 -9.04 0.24
N PRO A 177 10.49 -8.16 -0.60
CA PRO A 177 10.45 -8.34 -2.06
C PRO A 177 11.84 -8.29 -2.71
N GLU A 178 12.77 -7.55 -2.14
CA GLU A 178 14.10 -7.28 -2.70
C GLU A 178 14.98 -8.54 -2.78
N TYR A 179 14.69 -9.53 -1.94
CA TYR A 179 15.48 -10.78 -1.89
C TYR A 179 14.58 -12.00 -1.89
N LYS A 180 14.84 -12.93 -2.80
CA LYS A 180 14.20 -14.24 -2.78
C LYS A 180 14.70 -15.04 -1.58
N PHE A 181 13.79 -15.67 -0.87
CA PHE A 181 14.10 -16.47 0.31
C PHE A 181 13.98 -17.97 0.03
N ASN A 182 14.80 -18.77 0.70
CA ASN A 182 14.70 -20.22 0.69
C ASN A 182 13.71 -20.67 1.76
N ILE A 183 12.61 -21.29 1.36
CA ILE A 183 11.52 -21.67 2.27
C ILE A 183 11.94 -22.75 3.28
N ASP A 184 12.81 -23.69 2.87
CA ASP A 184 13.31 -24.75 3.72
C ASP A 184 14.20 -24.19 4.82
N HIS A 185 15.15 -23.32 4.45
CA HIS A 185 16.01 -22.60 5.41
C HIS A 185 15.23 -21.66 6.33
N LEU A 186 14.22 -20.95 5.81
CA LEU A 186 13.33 -20.12 6.62
C LEU A 186 12.61 -20.96 7.68
N THR A 187 12.13 -22.15 7.30
CA THR A 187 11.47 -23.08 8.24
C THR A 187 12.41 -23.53 9.33
N GLU A 188 13.66 -23.89 9.00
CA GLU A 188 14.70 -24.25 9.97
C GLU A 188 14.92 -23.12 10.98
N LEU A 189 15.05 -21.88 10.49
CA LEU A 189 15.27 -20.70 11.36
C LEU A 189 14.08 -20.44 12.28
N LEU A 190 12.84 -20.57 11.77
CA LEU A 190 11.64 -20.40 12.60
C LEU A 190 11.52 -21.46 13.70
N VAL A 191 11.91 -22.71 13.41
CA VAL A 191 11.97 -23.77 14.45
C VAL A 191 13.02 -23.44 15.50
N LYS A 192 14.23 -23.01 15.09
CA LYS A 192 15.28 -22.60 16.02
C LYS A 192 14.83 -21.43 16.91
N ASP A 193 14.21 -20.42 16.34
CA ASP A 193 13.69 -19.26 17.08
C ASP A 193 12.61 -19.67 18.08
N ARG A 194 11.70 -20.57 17.66
CA ARG A 194 10.66 -21.15 18.51
C ARG A 194 11.23 -21.93 19.68
N ASP A 195 12.21 -22.79 19.44
CA ASP A 195 12.85 -23.62 20.46
C ASP A 195 13.65 -22.78 21.46
N ALA A 196 14.25 -21.67 21.01
CA ALA A 196 14.97 -20.73 21.88
C ALA A 196 14.02 -19.85 22.71
N ASN A 197 12.76 -19.73 22.33
CA ASN A 197 11.77 -18.93 23.02
C ASN A 197 11.12 -19.74 24.17
N PRO A 198 11.15 -19.26 25.42
CA PRO A 198 10.51 -19.96 26.54
C PRO A 198 9.02 -20.23 26.36
N SER A 199 8.33 -19.41 25.57
CA SER A 199 6.90 -19.57 25.22
C SER A 199 6.69 -20.35 23.93
N HIS A 200 7.73 -20.94 23.35
CA HIS A 200 7.68 -21.85 22.19
C HIS A 200 6.92 -21.33 20.97
N TYR A 201 7.10 -20.06 20.59
CA TYR A 201 6.58 -19.49 19.36
C TYR A 201 7.63 -18.71 18.58
N SER A 202 7.41 -18.51 17.30
CA SER A 202 8.16 -17.55 16.49
C SER A 202 7.26 -16.77 15.55
N VAL A 203 7.68 -15.54 15.22
CA VAL A 203 6.90 -14.59 14.42
C VAL A 203 7.67 -14.24 13.16
N LEU A 204 6.99 -14.35 12.03
CA LEU A 204 7.45 -13.95 10.69
C LEU A 204 6.59 -12.80 10.18
N LEU A 205 7.21 -11.69 9.81
CA LEU A 205 6.58 -10.66 8.98
C LEU A 205 6.93 -10.93 7.52
N ILE A 206 5.91 -10.94 6.64
CA ILE A 206 6.09 -11.19 5.21
C ILE A 206 5.47 -10.07 4.38
N SER A 207 6.27 -9.43 3.53
CA SER A 207 5.76 -8.45 2.57
C SER A 207 4.96 -9.14 1.47
N GLU A 208 3.83 -8.54 1.08
CA GLU A 208 2.93 -9.12 0.05
C GLU A 208 3.61 -9.37 -1.30
N GLY A 209 4.70 -8.65 -1.61
CA GLY A 209 5.50 -8.81 -2.82
C GLY A 209 6.70 -9.76 -2.67
N ALA A 210 6.88 -10.38 -1.50
CA ALA A 210 7.99 -11.32 -1.28
C ALA A 210 7.87 -12.56 -2.17
N MET A 211 9.03 -13.12 -2.55
CA MET A 211 9.12 -14.29 -3.43
C MET A 211 10.07 -15.32 -2.84
N TYR A 212 9.71 -16.59 -2.88
CA TYR A 212 10.64 -17.67 -2.55
C TYR A 212 11.46 -18.11 -3.79
N GLU A 213 12.59 -18.77 -3.56
CA GLU A 213 13.44 -19.30 -4.63
C GLU A 213 12.66 -20.27 -5.51
N GLY A 214 12.70 -20.06 -6.84
CA GLY A 214 11.93 -20.85 -7.80
C GLY A 214 10.44 -20.46 -7.91
N GLY A 215 9.97 -19.50 -7.11
CA GLY A 215 8.59 -19.00 -7.16
C GLY A 215 8.46 -17.65 -7.86
N GLU A 216 7.21 -17.28 -8.10
CA GLU A 216 6.78 -15.98 -8.63
C GLU A 216 5.98 -15.21 -7.58
N MET A 217 5.71 -13.93 -7.85
CA MET A 217 4.79 -13.14 -7.04
C MET A 217 3.41 -13.79 -6.98
N VAL A 218 2.83 -13.82 -5.79
CA VAL A 218 1.50 -14.41 -5.56
C VAL A 218 0.44 -13.32 -5.73
N PHE A 219 -0.49 -13.54 -6.66
CA PHE A 219 -1.58 -12.62 -6.95
C PHE A 219 -2.89 -13.19 -6.39
N LYS A 220 -3.59 -12.38 -5.60
CA LYS A 220 -4.95 -12.69 -5.16
C LYS A 220 -5.94 -12.55 -6.32
N ASP A 221 -5.69 -11.56 -7.19
CA ASP A 221 -6.47 -11.29 -8.38
C ASP A 221 -5.54 -10.72 -9.45
N ARG A 222 -5.58 -11.28 -10.65
CA ARG A 222 -4.79 -10.82 -11.79
C ARG A 222 -5.47 -9.70 -12.58
N SER A 223 -6.72 -9.33 -12.22
CA SER A 223 -7.34 -8.14 -12.78
C SER A 223 -6.56 -6.90 -12.35
N THR A 224 -6.35 -5.99 -13.29
CA THR A 224 -5.59 -4.75 -13.03
C THR A 224 -6.52 -3.61 -12.65
N ASP A 225 -6.09 -2.78 -11.69
CA ASP A 225 -6.75 -1.52 -11.38
C ASP A 225 -6.56 -0.47 -12.50
N SER A 226 -7.05 0.75 -12.28
CA SER A 226 -6.92 1.85 -13.25
C SER A 226 -5.49 2.29 -13.54
N PHE A 227 -4.53 1.90 -12.70
CA PHE A 227 -3.10 2.17 -12.89
C PHE A 227 -2.35 0.99 -13.53
N GLY A 228 -3.01 -0.16 -13.72
CA GLY A 228 -2.41 -1.35 -14.30
C GLY A 228 -1.80 -2.32 -13.28
N HIS A 229 -2.06 -2.12 -11.98
CA HIS A 229 -1.53 -2.96 -10.92
C HIS A 229 -2.46 -4.13 -10.61
N ALA A 230 -1.97 -5.37 -10.72
CA ALA A 230 -2.67 -6.55 -10.25
C ALA A 230 -2.66 -6.60 -8.71
N LYS A 231 -3.70 -7.19 -8.11
CA LYS A 231 -3.84 -7.27 -6.66
C LYS A 231 -2.96 -8.37 -6.10
N LEU A 232 -1.89 -8.00 -5.41
CA LEU A 232 -1.03 -8.93 -4.68
C LEU A 232 -1.74 -9.47 -3.42
N GLY A 233 -1.19 -10.53 -2.87
CA GLY A 233 -1.59 -11.12 -1.60
C GLY A 233 -1.79 -12.62 -1.68
N GLY A 234 -1.66 -13.28 -0.54
CA GLY A 234 -1.74 -14.72 -0.42
C GLY A 234 -0.38 -15.40 -0.27
N ILE A 235 0.72 -14.65 -0.31
CA ILE A 235 2.04 -15.20 -0.02
C ILE A 235 2.11 -15.71 1.43
N GLY A 236 1.47 -15.02 2.38
CA GLY A 236 1.35 -15.47 3.76
C GLY A 236 0.61 -16.80 3.89
N ASP A 237 -0.48 -17.00 3.11
CA ASP A 237 -1.22 -18.27 3.07
C ASP A 237 -0.31 -19.40 2.55
N LEU A 238 0.33 -19.18 1.38
CA LEU A 238 1.22 -20.15 0.76
C LEU A 238 2.40 -20.53 1.67
N VAL A 239 3.08 -19.52 2.24
CA VAL A 239 4.22 -19.74 3.13
C VAL A 239 3.78 -20.48 4.39
N SER A 240 2.63 -20.17 4.95
CA SER A 240 2.08 -20.85 6.14
C SER A 240 1.86 -22.34 5.89
N GLU A 241 1.30 -22.72 4.74
CA GLU A 241 1.13 -24.11 4.36
C GLU A 241 2.49 -24.82 4.17
N LEU A 242 3.43 -24.18 3.47
CA LEU A 242 4.74 -24.76 3.21
C LEU A 242 5.56 -24.97 4.51
N ILE A 243 5.64 -23.96 5.40
CA ILE A 243 6.37 -24.10 6.66
C ILE A 243 5.72 -25.13 7.58
N LYS A 244 4.39 -25.26 7.57
CA LYS A 244 3.69 -26.32 8.32
C LYS A 244 4.13 -27.70 7.84
N VAL A 245 4.15 -27.94 6.53
CA VAL A 245 4.56 -29.22 5.93
C VAL A 245 6.04 -29.52 6.16
N LEU A 246 6.90 -28.48 6.12
CA LEU A 246 8.35 -28.66 6.28
C LEU A 246 8.80 -28.75 7.76
N SER A 247 8.01 -28.22 8.70
CA SER A 247 8.39 -28.15 10.11
C SER A 247 8.81 -29.49 10.75
N PRO A 248 8.23 -30.66 10.41
CA PRO A 248 8.66 -31.93 10.99
C PRO A 248 10.13 -32.28 10.71
N ARG A 249 10.73 -31.78 9.62
CA ARG A 249 12.13 -32.02 9.29
C ARG A 249 13.07 -31.48 10.37
N TYR A 250 12.69 -30.36 11.00
CA TYR A 250 13.49 -29.62 11.95
C TYR A 250 12.97 -29.74 13.38
N ASN A 251 11.71 -30.16 13.59
CA ASN A 251 11.04 -30.27 14.87
C ASN A 251 10.85 -31.73 15.32
N LYS A 252 11.90 -32.54 15.22
CA LYS A 252 11.91 -33.94 15.72
C LYS A 252 10.73 -34.79 15.21
N GLY A 253 10.33 -34.60 13.95
CA GLY A 253 9.20 -35.29 13.30
C GLY A 253 7.81 -34.74 13.66
N LYS A 254 7.71 -33.68 14.45
CA LYS A 254 6.42 -33.10 14.89
C LYS A 254 6.10 -31.86 14.06
N THR A 255 4.85 -31.80 13.56
CA THR A 255 4.33 -30.61 12.89
C THR A 255 4.14 -29.45 13.87
N VAL A 256 4.49 -28.23 13.45
CA VAL A 256 4.16 -27.00 14.15
C VAL A 256 3.01 -26.32 13.39
N ASP A 257 1.94 -26.03 14.10
CA ASP A 257 0.82 -25.28 13.52
C ASP A 257 1.17 -23.81 13.29
N VAL A 258 0.47 -23.19 12.37
CA VAL A 258 0.71 -21.80 11.96
C VAL A 258 -0.55 -20.96 12.18
N ILE A 259 -0.39 -19.80 12.78
CA ILE A 259 -1.39 -18.73 12.77
C ILE A 259 -1.01 -17.81 11.60
N ASN A 260 -1.87 -17.71 10.60
CA ASN A 260 -1.68 -16.80 9.47
C ASN A 260 -2.68 -15.66 9.56
N GLN A 261 -2.18 -14.43 9.47
CA GLN A 261 -3.01 -13.23 9.53
C GLN A 261 -2.51 -12.17 8.54
N LYS A 262 -3.42 -11.58 7.78
CA LYS A 262 -3.15 -10.41 6.94
C LYS A 262 -3.49 -9.15 7.72
N LEU A 263 -2.53 -8.26 7.92
CA LEU A 263 -2.76 -7.00 8.60
C LEU A 263 -3.49 -6.00 7.69
N GLY A 264 -3.17 -5.98 6.39
CA GLY A 264 -3.93 -5.25 5.37
C GLY A 264 -4.24 -3.81 5.78
N TYR A 265 -5.48 -3.39 5.59
CA TYR A 265 -5.91 -2.01 5.88
C TYR A 265 -5.82 -1.60 7.36
N MET A 266 -5.68 -2.52 8.29
CA MET A 266 -5.53 -2.20 9.72
C MET A 266 -4.28 -1.37 10.02
N VAL A 267 -3.25 -1.44 9.18
CA VAL A 267 -2.01 -0.66 9.35
C VAL A 267 -2.06 0.70 8.64
N ARG A 268 -3.10 0.98 7.85
CA ARG A 268 -3.27 2.27 7.15
C ARG A 268 -3.91 3.35 8.00
N GLY A 269 -4.66 2.96 9.01
CA GLY A 269 -5.33 3.88 9.92
C GLY A 269 -4.54 4.01 11.22
N GLY A 270 -4.54 5.20 11.78
CA GLY A 270 -3.97 5.49 13.08
C GLY A 270 -4.58 6.76 13.62
N ASP A 271 -4.41 6.99 14.92
CA ASP A 271 -4.69 8.29 15.49
C ASP A 271 -3.64 9.27 14.97
N PRO A 272 -4.02 10.54 14.72
CA PRO A 272 -3.11 11.56 14.23
C PRO A 272 -2.00 11.88 15.22
#